data_7a5a69c5b355d0d28ccc703408524da7
#
_entry.id   7a5a69c5b355d0d28ccc703408524da7
#
_cell.length_a   1.000
_cell.length_b   1.000
_cell.length_c   1.000
_cell.angle_alpha   90.00
_cell.angle_beta   90.00
_cell.angle_gamma   90.00
#
_symmetry.space_group_name_H-M   'P 1'
#
loop_
_entity.id
_entity.type
_entity.pdbx_description
1 polymer ?
#
loop_
_entity_poly.entity_id
_entity_poly.type
_entity_poly.pdbx_seq_one_letter_code
_entity_poly.pdbx_strand_id
1 'polypeptide(L)'
;MHLYLHIPFCHRICPYCSFYKHTPGKTDLGAFVDALLAEARFASRSHPVNLKTIYFGGGTPSMLSPTHLRKLFDGLRDTFDFSSIEEITLEANPATFTTRTAHLYEKLGVTRVSLGVQSFLGHHLETLGREHTPMQAIQSVHLLREAGSLEVNLDLIFSVPKQTLLDWEDTLTQALALQPEHISAYNLTYEEDTAFFEKFQSGDYREDPDLNARMFSLADEILTGQGFEHYETSNYALPGFHSRHNHGYWTGNDYLGLGPSAVSTINRERWQNVCDTDAYLKQISAVGHARQDGETLDDEAWRLERIALELRTVEGLPLKYLSSQTNLAAIDHLVEKTNTHLRLIGEGPLLVDSIAAELA
;
A
#
# COMPACT_ATOMS: atom_id res chain seq x y z
N MET A 1 1.76 13.68 -10.61
CA MET A 1 1.68 12.24 -11.00
C MET A 1 2.51 11.42 -10.03
N HIS A 2 2.12 10.18 -9.79
CA HIS A 2 2.77 9.22 -8.89
C HIS A 2 3.39 8.09 -9.71
N LEU A 3 4.56 7.56 -9.27
CA LEU A 3 5.22 6.43 -9.92
C LEU A 3 5.21 5.25 -8.95
N TYR A 4 4.65 4.12 -9.39
CA TYR A 4 4.68 2.85 -8.67
C TYR A 4 5.59 1.86 -9.41
N LEU A 5 6.47 1.18 -8.67
CA LEU A 5 7.30 0.10 -9.20
C LEU A 5 6.93 -1.21 -8.52
N HIS A 6 6.44 -2.16 -9.28
CA HIS A 6 6.11 -3.48 -8.78
C HIS A 6 7.33 -4.41 -8.83
N ILE A 7 7.82 -4.81 -7.64
CA ILE A 7 8.91 -5.75 -7.46
C ILE A 7 8.32 -7.06 -6.94
N PRO A 8 8.08 -8.08 -7.78
CA PRO A 8 7.24 -9.23 -7.41
C PRO A 8 7.94 -10.29 -6.54
N PHE A 9 9.17 -10.05 -6.11
CA PHE A 9 9.99 -11.08 -5.47
C PHE A 9 9.77 -11.12 -3.95
N CYS A 10 9.51 -12.32 -3.43
CA CYS A 10 9.47 -12.62 -2.00
C CYS A 10 10.37 -13.83 -1.69
N HIS A 11 10.97 -13.87 -0.49
CA HIS A 11 11.64 -15.09 -0.02
C HIS A 11 10.62 -16.22 0.16
N ARG A 12 9.49 -15.88 0.76
CA ARG A 12 8.39 -16.78 1.04
C ARG A 12 7.06 -16.13 0.67
N ILE A 13 6.13 -16.90 0.15
CA ILE A 13 4.77 -16.47 -0.15
C ILE A 13 3.91 -16.62 1.09
N CYS A 14 3.38 -15.52 1.60
CA CYS A 14 2.46 -15.53 2.73
C CYS A 14 1.09 -16.10 2.30
N PRO A 15 0.46 -16.96 3.12
CA PRO A 15 -0.76 -17.67 2.74
C PRO A 15 -2.02 -16.79 2.60
N TYR A 16 -1.96 -15.54 3.04
CA TYR A 16 -3.06 -14.56 2.96
C TYR A 16 -2.90 -13.54 1.82
N CYS A 17 -1.70 -13.45 1.21
CA CYS A 17 -1.37 -12.37 0.30
C CYS A 17 -1.91 -12.64 -1.11
N SER A 18 -2.68 -11.70 -1.67
CA SER A 18 -3.25 -11.73 -3.02
C SER A 18 -2.45 -10.98 -4.07
N PHE A 19 -1.45 -10.16 -3.67
CA PHE A 19 -0.64 -9.43 -4.65
C PHE A 19 0.12 -10.36 -5.58
N TYR A 20 0.35 -9.92 -6.82
CA TYR A 20 1.22 -10.67 -7.72
C TYR A 20 2.64 -10.74 -7.13
N LYS A 21 3.07 -11.93 -6.80
CA LYS A 21 4.39 -12.21 -6.22
C LYS A 21 4.81 -13.66 -6.48
N HIS A 22 6.12 -13.86 -6.47
CA HIS A 22 6.71 -15.20 -6.54
C HIS A 22 8.10 -15.19 -5.92
N THR A 23 8.65 -16.37 -5.66
CA THR A 23 10.07 -16.48 -5.29
C THR A 23 10.93 -16.20 -6.53
N PRO A 24 12.13 -15.61 -6.39
CA PRO A 24 12.98 -15.28 -7.54
C PRO A 24 13.25 -16.47 -8.45
N GLY A 25 13.41 -17.66 -7.88
CA GLY A 25 13.67 -18.88 -8.65
C GLY A 25 14.91 -18.74 -9.54
N LYS A 26 14.71 -18.85 -10.86
CA LYS A 26 15.75 -18.68 -11.88
C LYS A 26 15.75 -17.30 -12.54
N THR A 27 14.90 -16.38 -12.11
CA THR A 27 14.80 -15.03 -12.68
C THR A 27 16.09 -14.26 -12.45
N ASP A 28 16.67 -13.76 -13.52
CA ASP A 28 17.81 -12.85 -13.44
C ASP A 28 17.34 -11.47 -12.97
N LEU A 29 17.64 -11.13 -11.70
CA LEU A 29 17.26 -9.84 -11.10
C LEU A 29 17.95 -8.66 -11.80
N GLY A 30 19.12 -8.85 -12.39
CA GLY A 30 19.80 -7.82 -13.18
C GLY A 30 19.04 -7.53 -14.47
N ALA A 31 18.62 -8.57 -15.21
CA ALA A 31 17.78 -8.43 -16.39
C ALA A 31 16.39 -7.85 -16.05
N PHE A 32 15.83 -8.19 -14.89
CA PHE A 32 14.59 -7.60 -14.40
C PHE A 32 14.71 -6.08 -14.18
N VAL A 33 15.77 -5.63 -13.53
CA VAL A 33 16.04 -4.19 -13.33
C VAL A 33 16.25 -3.49 -14.68
N ASP A 34 16.95 -4.12 -15.62
CA ASP A 34 17.11 -3.57 -16.98
C ASP A 34 15.77 -3.42 -17.71
N ALA A 35 14.86 -4.37 -17.55
CA ALA A 35 13.52 -4.31 -18.11
C ALA A 35 12.69 -3.19 -17.49
N LEU A 36 12.69 -3.03 -16.16
CA LEU A 36 12.03 -1.89 -15.50
C LEU A 36 12.52 -0.54 -16.02
N LEU A 37 13.84 -0.40 -16.20
CA LEU A 37 14.42 0.83 -16.75
C LEU A 37 14.12 1.04 -18.24
N ALA A 38 13.99 -0.04 -19.00
CA ALA A 38 13.56 0.06 -20.39
C ALA A 38 12.11 0.52 -20.50
N GLU A 39 11.22 -0.04 -19.65
CA GLU A 39 9.82 0.39 -19.56
C GLU A 39 9.71 1.86 -19.10
N ALA A 40 10.47 2.27 -18.09
CA ALA A 40 10.52 3.65 -17.62
C ALA A 40 10.88 4.62 -18.77
N ARG A 41 11.92 4.30 -19.54
CA ARG A 41 12.31 5.10 -20.72
C ARG A 41 11.25 5.12 -21.81
N PHE A 42 10.53 4.02 -22.01
CA PHE A 42 9.42 3.98 -22.96
C PHE A 42 8.27 4.88 -22.49
N ALA A 43 7.86 4.74 -21.24
CA ALA A 43 6.76 5.49 -20.64
C ALA A 43 7.04 7.01 -20.59
N SER A 44 8.29 7.41 -20.29
CA SER A 44 8.67 8.84 -20.22
C SER A 44 8.57 9.56 -21.57
N ARG A 45 8.65 8.83 -22.69
CA ARG A 45 8.47 9.40 -24.04
C ARG A 45 7.00 9.58 -24.42
N SER A 46 6.14 8.72 -23.86
CA SER A 46 4.70 8.72 -24.18
C SER A 46 3.92 9.70 -23.29
N HIS A 47 4.41 9.95 -22.08
CA HIS A 47 3.75 10.80 -21.09
C HIS A 47 4.77 11.77 -20.49
N PRO A 48 4.56 13.10 -20.60
CA PRO A 48 5.36 14.07 -19.87
C PRO A 48 5.05 13.93 -18.37
N VAL A 49 6.04 13.44 -17.61
CA VAL A 49 5.85 13.03 -16.20
C VAL A 49 6.52 14.05 -15.28
N ASN A 50 5.71 14.81 -14.53
CA ASN A 50 6.18 15.55 -13.36
C ASN A 50 5.88 14.70 -12.12
N LEU A 51 6.89 13.97 -11.63
CA LEU A 51 6.73 13.06 -10.50
C LEU A 51 6.68 13.83 -9.18
N LYS A 52 5.69 13.46 -8.35
CA LYS A 52 5.54 13.91 -6.98
C LYS A 52 6.00 12.85 -5.97
N THR A 53 5.75 11.59 -6.28
CA THR A 53 6.14 10.47 -5.42
C THR A 53 6.63 9.29 -6.24
N ILE A 54 7.48 8.46 -5.62
CA ILE A 54 7.87 7.15 -6.12
C ILE A 54 7.60 6.12 -5.03
N TYR A 55 6.98 5.01 -5.40
CA TYR A 55 6.68 3.91 -4.47
C TYR A 55 7.22 2.59 -5.02
N PHE A 56 8.09 1.95 -4.27
CA PHE A 56 8.59 0.61 -4.56
C PHE A 56 7.83 -0.39 -3.71
N GLY A 57 6.97 -1.19 -4.34
CA GLY A 57 6.10 -2.13 -3.64
C GLY A 57 5.92 -3.46 -4.35
N GLY A 58 4.94 -4.24 -3.89
CA GLY A 58 4.50 -5.49 -4.50
C GLY A 58 4.83 -6.74 -3.70
N GLY A 59 5.96 -7.37 -3.96
CA GLY A 59 6.48 -8.47 -3.17
C GLY A 59 7.33 -7.98 -2.00
N THR A 60 8.63 -7.85 -2.21
CA THR A 60 9.57 -7.37 -1.18
C THR A 60 10.72 -6.60 -1.85
N PRO A 61 10.56 -5.31 -2.12
CA PRO A 61 11.59 -4.50 -2.78
C PRO A 61 12.96 -4.52 -2.07
N SER A 62 12.97 -4.65 -0.75
CA SER A 62 14.20 -4.77 0.05
C SER A 62 15.02 -6.04 -0.22
N MET A 63 14.51 -6.99 -1.02
CA MET A 63 15.29 -8.13 -1.53
C MET A 63 16.26 -7.77 -2.65
N LEU A 64 16.07 -6.63 -3.32
CA LEU A 64 17.02 -6.20 -4.33
C LEU A 64 18.39 -5.92 -3.69
N SER A 65 19.44 -6.46 -4.30
CA SER A 65 20.79 -6.21 -3.82
C SER A 65 21.16 -4.72 -3.85
N PRO A 66 22.13 -4.26 -3.04
CA PRO A 66 22.60 -2.88 -3.10
C PRO A 66 23.02 -2.43 -4.50
N THR A 67 23.55 -3.33 -5.32
CA THR A 67 23.93 -3.04 -6.71
C THR A 67 22.71 -2.84 -7.60
N HIS A 68 21.68 -3.68 -7.45
CA HIS A 68 20.44 -3.56 -8.20
C HIS A 68 19.68 -2.27 -7.82
N LEU A 69 19.63 -1.93 -6.52
CA LEU A 69 19.00 -0.70 -6.06
C LEU A 69 19.70 0.53 -6.64
N ARG A 70 21.04 0.61 -6.57
CA ARG A 70 21.78 1.73 -7.20
C ARG A 70 21.46 1.85 -8.68
N LYS A 71 21.60 0.74 -9.42
CA LYS A 71 21.30 0.71 -10.86
C LYS A 71 19.90 1.22 -11.16
N LEU A 72 18.89 0.77 -10.38
CA LEU A 72 17.50 1.17 -10.55
C LEU A 72 17.31 2.66 -10.28
N PHE A 73 17.82 3.16 -9.15
CA PHE A 73 17.69 4.58 -8.79
C PHE A 73 18.45 5.50 -9.75
N ASP A 74 19.67 5.14 -10.16
CA ASP A 74 20.45 5.93 -11.13
C ASP A 74 19.73 5.98 -12.47
N GLY A 75 19.23 4.85 -13.00
CA GLY A 75 18.49 4.80 -14.26
C GLY A 75 17.14 5.52 -14.20
N LEU A 76 16.46 5.55 -13.05
CA LEU A 76 15.24 6.36 -12.87
C LEU A 76 15.57 7.86 -12.88
N ARG A 77 16.68 8.30 -12.23
CA ARG A 77 17.14 9.70 -12.28
C ARG A 77 17.55 10.15 -13.69
N ASP A 78 18.13 9.24 -14.46
CA ASP A 78 18.45 9.52 -15.87
C ASP A 78 17.19 9.65 -16.75
N THR A 79 16.06 9.11 -16.30
CA THR A 79 14.81 9.04 -17.06
C THR A 79 13.79 10.11 -16.64
N PHE A 80 13.70 10.43 -15.36
CA PHE A 80 12.71 11.33 -14.77
C PHE A 80 13.40 12.45 -13.96
N ASP A 81 12.76 13.63 -13.95
CA ASP A 81 13.18 14.71 -13.08
C ASP A 81 12.77 14.44 -11.62
N PHE A 82 13.76 14.34 -10.73
CA PHE A 82 13.57 14.12 -9.30
C PHE A 82 13.44 15.42 -8.49
N SER A 83 13.57 16.58 -9.11
CA SER A 83 13.60 17.87 -8.40
C SER A 83 12.30 18.22 -7.66
N SER A 84 11.17 17.67 -8.12
CA SER A 84 9.84 17.89 -7.53
C SER A 84 9.29 16.69 -6.77
N ILE A 85 10.11 15.66 -6.51
CA ILE A 85 9.71 14.50 -5.73
C ILE A 85 9.70 14.86 -4.24
N GLU A 86 8.55 14.60 -3.62
CA GLU A 86 8.28 14.92 -2.23
C GLU A 86 8.35 13.66 -1.33
N GLU A 87 8.15 12.47 -1.89
CA GLU A 87 8.17 11.20 -1.17
C GLU A 87 8.73 10.08 -2.04
N ILE A 88 9.66 9.30 -1.48
CA ILE A 88 10.11 8.03 -2.06
C ILE A 88 9.94 6.96 -1.00
N THR A 89 8.95 6.07 -1.20
CA THR A 89 8.65 4.99 -0.28
C THR A 89 9.21 3.67 -0.80
N LEU A 90 9.76 2.85 0.11
CA LEU A 90 10.26 1.51 -0.17
C LEU A 90 9.68 0.52 0.83
N GLU A 91 8.98 -0.50 0.34
CA GLU A 91 8.51 -1.61 1.16
C GLU A 91 9.66 -2.54 1.54
N ALA A 92 9.69 -2.92 2.80
CA ALA A 92 10.67 -3.85 3.35
C ALA A 92 10.02 -4.86 4.29
N ASN A 93 10.59 -6.05 4.35
CA ASN A 93 10.26 -7.01 5.41
C ASN A 93 11.35 -6.99 6.49
N PRO A 94 10.98 -7.20 7.77
CA PRO A 94 11.97 -7.39 8.82
C PRO A 94 13.00 -8.46 8.46
N ALA A 95 14.25 -8.25 8.89
CA ALA A 95 15.39 -9.12 8.62
C ALA A 95 15.83 -9.27 7.14
N THR A 96 15.29 -8.47 6.20
CA THR A 96 15.72 -8.50 4.79
C THR A 96 16.83 -7.49 4.47
N PHE A 97 17.20 -6.64 5.38
CA PHE A 97 18.23 -5.62 5.20
C PHE A 97 19.16 -5.48 6.42
N THR A 98 20.28 -4.84 6.22
CA THR A 98 21.31 -4.57 7.24
C THR A 98 21.43 -3.07 7.46
N THR A 99 22.14 -2.62 8.50
CA THR A 99 22.49 -1.19 8.72
C THR A 99 23.10 -0.56 7.47
N ARG A 100 24.00 -1.27 6.79
CA ARG A 100 24.61 -0.78 5.53
C ARG A 100 23.58 -0.57 4.42
N THR A 101 22.59 -1.43 4.34
CA THR A 101 21.52 -1.32 3.33
C THR A 101 20.55 -0.20 3.72
N ALA A 102 20.23 -0.04 5.00
CA ALA A 102 19.38 1.07 5.48
C ALA A 102 20.04 2.43 5.18
N HIS A 103 21.35 2.60 5.45
CA HIS A 103 22.09 3.79 5.03
C HIS A 103 22.11 3.99 3.50
N LEU A 104 22.04 2.90 2.72
CA LEU A 104 21.93 3.02 1.27
C LEU A 104 20.58 3.58 0.87
N TYR A 105 19.47 3.15 1.51
CA TYR A 105 18.14 3.70 1.22
C TYR A 105 18.15 5.22 1.37
N GLU A 106 18.63 5.74 2.48
CA GLU A 106 18.75 7.17 2.72
C GLU A 106 19.61 7.87 1.64
N LYS A 107 20.78 7.30 1.32
CA LYS A 107 21.67 7.86 0.28
C LYS A 107 21.06 7.85 -1.12
N LEU A 108 20.13 6.93 -1.40
CA LEU A 108 19.38 6.87 -2.62
C LEU A 108 18.20 7.86 -2.64
N GLY A 109 17.93 8.53 -1.53
CA GLY A 109 16.85 9.50 -1.40
C GLY A 109 15.51 8.88 -1.02
N VAL A 110 15.49 7.63 -0.53
CA VAL A 110 14.30 7.08 0.12
C VAL A 110 13.97 7.95 1.32
N THR A 111 12.73 8.40 1.41
CA THR A 111 12.24 9.22 2.53
C THR A 111 11.49 8.39 3.54
N ARG A 112 10.80 7.32 3.10
CA ARG A 112 9.98 6.44 3.93
C ARG A 112 10.27 4.97 3.67
N VAL A 113 10.31 4.18 4.73
CA VAL A 113 10.31 2.70 4.65
C VAL A 113 9.01 2.18 5.26
N SER A 114 8.22 1.43 4.46
CA SER A 114 7.06 0.69 4.93
C SER A 114 7.51 -0.70 5.36
N LEU A 115 7.47 -0.98 6.66
CA LEU A 115 7.98 -2.22 7.22
C LEU A 115 6.84 -3.20 7.52
N GLY A 116 6.78 -4.30 6.78
CA GLY A 116 5.76 -5.34 6.93
C GLY A 116 5.93 -6.16 8.20
N VAL A 117 5.63 -5.58 9.36
CA VAL A 117 5.71 -6.22 10.69
C VAL A 117 4.57 -7.19 10.91
N GLN A 118 3.35 -6.81 10.61
CA GLN A 118 2.08 -7.49 10.72
C GLN A 118 1.62 -7.73 12.16
N SER A 119 2.48 -8.23 13.05
CA SER A 119 2.23 -8.44 14.48
C SER A 119 3.53 -8.53 15.25
N PHE A 120 3.46 -8.24 16.56
CA PHE A 120 4.56 -8.48 17.51
C PHE A 120 4.36 -9.76 18.34
N LEU A 121 3.37 -10.59 17.98
CA LEU A 121 3.09 -11.87 18.64
C LEU A 121 3.52 -13.03 17.74
N GLY A 122 4.44 -13.87 18.24
CA GLY A 122 5.04 -14.95 17.43
C GLY A 122 4.01 -15.91 16.83
N HIS A 123 2.97 -16.29 17.57
CA HIS A 123 1.93 -17.19 17.08
C HIS A 123 1.05 -16.58 15.98
N HIS A 124 0.86 -15.25 15.97
CA HIS A 124 0.21 -14.57 14.84
C HIS A 124 1.11 -14.52 13.62
N LEU A 125 2.41 -14.26 13.79
CA LEU A 125 3.39 -14.32 12.70
C LEU A 125 3.45 -15.73 12.07
N GLU A 126 3.43 -16.79 12.88
CA GLU A 126 3.35 -18.18 12.41
C GLU A 126 2.06 -18.41 11.59
N THR A 127 0.92 -17.97 12.11
CA THR A 127 -0.38 -18.08 11.41
C THR A 127 -0.33 -17.35 10.07
N LEU A 128 0.23 -16.14 10.03
CA LEU A 128 0.41 -15.33 8.82
C LEU A 128 1.53 -15.86 7.90
N GLY A 129 2.26 -16.91 8.29
CA GLY A 129 3.35 -17.48 7.50
C GLY A 129 4.56 -16.58 7.38
N ARG A 130 4.76 -15.65 8.33
CA ARG A 130 5.92 -14.75 8.35
C ARG A 130 7.18 -15.47 8.79
N GLU A 131 8.33 -15.10 8.23
CA GLU A 131 9.63 -15.72 8.53
C GLU A 131 10.38 -15.02 9.67
N HIS A 132 10.05 -13.74 9.92
CA HIS A 132 10.68 -12.96 10.97
C HIS A 132 10.02 -13.18 12.34
N THR A 133 10.79 -12.93 13.38
CA THR A 133 10.33 -12.92 14.78
C THR A 133 9.99 -11.49 15.23
N PRO A 134 9.23 -11.32 16.33
CA PRO A 134 8.99 -10.01 16.92
C PRO A 134 10.28 -9.22 17.21
N MET A 135 11.30 -9.90 17.73
CA MET A 135 12.60 -9.28 18.00
C MET A 135 13.29 -8.76 16.73
N GLN A 136 13.18 -9.49 15.62
CA GLN A 136 13.73 -9.04 14.33
C GLN A 136 12.96 -7.84 13.78
N ALA A 137 11.64 -7.74 14.00
CA ALA A 137 10.86 -6.56 13.65
C ALA A 137 11.36 -5.32 14.44
N ILE A 138 11.49 -5.45 15.75
CA ILE A 138 12.04 -4.38 16.61
C ILE A 138 13.44 -3.98 16.16
N GLN A 139 14.32 -4.95 15.94
CA GLN A 139 15.69 -4.68 15.48
C GLN A 139 15.70 -3.95 14.12
N SER A 140 14.80 -4.31 13.20
CA SER A 140 14.72 -3.65 11.89
C SER A 140 14.36 -2.17 12.00
N VAL A 141 13.46 -1.80 12.93
CA VAL A 141 13.16 -0.39 13.21
C VAL A 141 14.42 0.34 13.73
N HIS A 142 15.14 -0.26 14.67
CA HIS A 142 16.39 0.34 15.18
C HIS A 142 17.43 0.53 14.07
N LEU A 143 17.58 -0.43 13.14
CA LEU A 143 18.49 -0.28 12.00
C LEU A 143 18.08 0.88 11.08
N LEU A 144 16.78 1.11 10.87
CA LEU A 144 16.29 2.27 10.10
C LEU A 144 16.57 3.59 10.84
N ARG A 145 16.35 3.64 12.15
CA ARG A 145 16.66 4.83 12.97
C ARG A 145 18.16 5.15 13.00
N GLU A 146 19.02 4.14 13.06
CA GLU A 146 20.48 4.32 12.97
C GLU A 146 20.94 4.84 11.60
N ALA A 147 20.18 4.56 10.54
CA ALA A 147 20.53 4.97 9.18
C ALA A 147 20.38 6.48 8.94
N GLY A 148 19.54 7.18 9.72
CA GLY A 148 19.36 8.62 9.58
C GLY A 148 17.91 9.07 9.74
N SER A 149 17.42 9.88 8.80
CA SER A 149 16.12 10.56 8.90
C SER A 149 14.98 9.84 8.15
N LEU A 150 15.08 8.53 7.99
CA LEU A 150 14.02 7.75 7.32
C LEU A 150 12.74 7.75 8.17
N GLU A 151 11.62 8.12 7.55
CA GLU A 151 10.30 7.90 8.12
C GLU A 151 10.00 6.40 8.14
N VAL A 152 9.49 5.90 9.27
CA VAL A 152 9.15 4.49 9.44
C VAL A 152 7.64 4.34 9.49
N ASN A 153 7.10 3.59 8.53
CA ASN A 153 5.75 3.06 8.63
C ASN A 153 5.82 1.61 9.12
N LEU A 154 4.91 1.24 10.02
CA LEU A 154 4.69 -0.13 10.46
C LEU A 154 3.38 -0.64 9.87
N ASP A 155 3.45 -1.64 8.98
CA ASP A 155 2.26 -2.34 8.50
C ASP A 155 1.87 -3.40 9.52
N LEU A 156 0.64 -3.30 10.04
CA LEU A 156 0.06 -4.21 11.02
C LEU A 156 -1.22 -4.83 10.46
N ILE A 157 -1.51 -6.07 10.87
CA ILE A 157 -2.73 -6.78 10.48
C ILE A 157 -3.52 -7.16 11.72
N PHE A 158 -4.80 -6.78 11.76
CA PHE A 158 -5.75 -7.26 12.75
C PHE A 158 -6.76 -8.23 12.15
N SER A 159 -7.60 -8.85 12.99
CA SER A 159 -8.52 -9.93 12.60
C SER A 159 -7.81 -11.20 12.11
N VAL A 160 -6.58 -11.43 12.58
CA VAL A 160 -5.87 -12.69 12.33
C VAL A 160 -6.65 -13.84 12.99
N PRO A 161 -6.77 -15.03 12.34
CA PRO A 161 -7.49 -16.16 12.95
C PRO A 161 -7.08 -16.43 14.39
N LYS A 162 -8.09 -16.45 15.31
CA LYS A 162 -7.96 -16.59 16.76
C LYS A 162 -7.34 -15.40 17.50
N GLN A 163 -7.13 -14.27 16.86
CA GLN A 163 -6.66 -13.07 17.51
C GLN A 163 -7.72 -12.54 18.49
N THR A 164 -7.29 -12.13 19.66
CA THR A 164 -8.15 -11.48 20.66
C THR A 164 -7.94 -9.96 20.65
N LEU A 165 -8.85 -9.21 21.26
CA LEU A 165 -8.66 -7.77 21.47
C LEU A 165 -7.39 -7.45 22.26
N LEU A 166 -7.05 -8.28 23.26
CA LEU A 166 -5.82 -8.11 24.04
C LEU A 166 -4.56 -8.32 23.20
N ASP A 167 -4.58 -9.28 22.28
CA ASP A 167 -3.47 -9.51 21.34
C ASP A 167 -3.28 -8.30 20.42
N TRP A 168 -4.38 -7.69 19.98
CA TRP A 168 -4.34 -6.50 19.16
C TRP A 168 -3.84 -5.28 19.91
N GLU A 169 -4.33 -5.06 21.13
CA GLU A 169 -3.88 -4.00 22.03
C GLU A 169 -2.38 -4.12 22.34
N ASP A 170 -1.89 -5.33 22.62
CA ASP A 170 -0.46 -5.59 22.83
C ASP A 170 0.37 -5.27 21.56
N THR A 171 -0.12 -5.66 20.37
CA THR A 171 0.53 -5.34 19.09
C THR A 171 0.63 -3.82 18.89
N LEU A 172 -0.44 -3.07 19.13
CA LEU A 172 -0.44 -1.59 19.00
C LEU A 172 0.50 -0.95 20.04
N THR A 173 0.50 -1.45 21.28
CA THR A 173 1.38 -0.95 22.34
C THR A 173 2.86 -1.14 22.00
N GLN A 174 3.23 -2.31 21.48
CA GLN A 174 4.59 -2.59 21.04
C GLN A 174 4.98 -1.75 19.82
N ALA A 175 4.06 -1.52 18.87
CA ALA A 175 4.28 -0.64 17.74
C ALA A 175 4.56 0.79 18.18
N LEU A 176 3.75 1.34 19.08
CA LEU A 176 3.90 2.70 19.61
C LEU A 176 5.21 2.89 20.40
N ALA A 177 5.66 1.86 21.12
CA ALA A 177 6.94 1.89 21.83
C ALA A 177 8.15 2.09 20.90
N LEU A 178 8.02 1.78 19.60
CA LEU A 178 9.04 1.99 18.58
C LEU A 178 9.00 3.40 17.95
N GLN A 179 8.03 4.21 18.35
CA GLN A 179 7.87 5.60 17.92
C GLN A 179 7.87 5.77 16.39
N PRO A 180 7.00 5.05 15.65
CA PRO A 180 6.88 5.25 14.21
C PRO A 180 6.20 6.58 13.89
N GLU A 181 6.47 7.13 12.71
CA GLU A 181 5.77 8.30 12.19
C GLU A 181 4.42 7.93 11.57
N HIS A 182 4.26 6.67 11.18
CA HIS A 182 3.09 6.17 10.46
C HIS A 182 2.79 4.71 10.85
N ILE A 183 1.51 4.36 10.93
CA ILE A 183 1.03 3.00 11.17
C ILE A 183 -0.08 2.70 10.18
N SER A 184 0.08 1.59 9.44
CA SER A 184 -1.00 1.00 8.65
C SER A 184 -1.62 -0.13 9.45
N ALA A 185 -2.92 -0.07 9.72
CA ALA A 185 -3.70 -1.09 10.43
C ALA A 185 -4.71 -1.71 9.46
N TYR A 186 -4.36 -2.87 8.89
CA TYR A 186 -5.17 -3.55 7.90
C TYR A 186 -6.05 -4.63 8.53
N ASN A 187 -7.35 -4.61 8.20
CA ASN A 187 -8.21 -5.76 8.46
C ASN A 187 -7.81 -6.92 7.55
N LEU A 188 -7.57 -8.09 8.11
CA LEU A 188 -7.31 -9.28 7.31
C LEU A 188 -8.56 -9.67 6.52
N THR A 189 -8.45 -9.71 5.19
CA THR A 189 -9.48 -10.19 4.28
C THR A 189 -9.09 -11.55 3.70
N TYR A 190 -10.09 -12.36 3.35
CA TYR A 190 -9.89 -13.66 2.73
C TYR A 190 -10.02 -13.53 1.22
N GLU A 191 -8.94 -13.13 0.57
CA GLU A 191 -8.88 -12.89 -0.87
C GLU A 191 -8.87 -14.20 -1.68
N GLU A 192 -9.63 -14.24 -2.77
CA GLU A 192 -9.61 -15.34 -3.72
C GLU A 192 -8.17 -15.70 -4.14
N ASP A 193 -7.94 -16.94 -4.53
CA ASP A 193 -6.62 -17.46 -4.92
C ASP A 193 -5.56 -17.48 -3.78
N THR A 194 -5.98 -17.37 -2.51
CA THR A 194 -5.10 -17.51 -1.34
C THR A 194 -5.42 -18.78 -0.54
N ALA A 195 -4.39 -19.34 0.13
CA ALA A 195 -4.61 -20.47 1.02
C ALA A 195 -5.52 -20.12 2.23
N PHE A 196 -5.61 -18.84 2.60
CA PHE A 196 -6.53 -18.40 3.64
C PHE A 196 -7.98 -18.42 3.16
N PHE A 197 -8.25 -18.11 1.90
CA PHE A 197 -9.57 -18.23 1.30
C PHE A 197 -10.06 -19.69 1.25
N GLU A 198 -9.18 -20.63 0.91
CA GLU A 198 -9.49 -22.07 0.97
C GLU A 198 -9.92 -22.50 2.39
N LYS A 199 -9.20 -22.04 3.42
CA LYS A 199 -9.56 -22.30 4.82
C LYS A 199 -10.85 -21.60 5.26
N PHE A 200 -11.13 -20.43 4.73
CA PHE A 200 -12.40 -19.74 4.94
C PHE A 200 -13.56 -20.50 4.29
N GLN A 201 -13.40 -20.94 3.06
CA GLN A 201 -14.42 -21.75 2.36
C GLN A 201 -14.66 -23.11 3.04
N SER A 202 -13.62 -23.75 3.59
CA SER A 202 -13.77 -25.02 4.35
C SER A 202 -14.39 -24.83 5.74
N GLY A 203 -14.50 -23.59 6.23
CA GLY A 203 -15.02 -23.27 7.56
C GLY A 203 -13.98 -23.40 8.69
N ASP A 204 -12.70 -23.65 8.35
CA ASP A 204 -11.59 -23.66 9.31
C ASP A 204 -11.30 -22.24 9.84
N TYR A 205 -11.46 -21.23 8.99
CA TYR A 205 -11.42 -19.82 9.34
C TYR A 205 -12.81 -19.19 9.20
N ARG A 206 -13.08 -18.19 10.00
CA ARG A 206 -14.36 -17.47 9.98
C ARG A 206 -14.12 -16.00 10.22
N GLU A 207 -14.94 -15.18 9.59
CA GLU A 207 -15.04 -13.77 9.92
C GLU A 207 -15.90 -13.59 11.17
N ASP A 208 -15.52 -12.62 11.99
CA ASP A 208 -16.30 -12.12 13.11
C ASP A 208 -16.44 -10.60 12.94
N PRO A 209 -17.49 -10.13 12.25
CA PRO A 209 -17.66 -8.70 11.95
C PRO A 209 -17.71 -7.83 13.21
N ASP A 210 -18.30 -8.35 14.30
CA ASP A 210 -18.37 -7.60 15.58
C ASP A 210 -16.99 -7.45 16.22
N LEU A 211 -16.17 -8.51 16.17
CA LEU A 211 -14.79 -8.45 16.65
C LEU A 211 -13.93 -7.54 15.74
N ASN A 212 -14.11 -7.62 14.42
CA ASN A 212 -13.41 -6.78 13.46
C ASN A 212 -13.70 -5.29 13.72
N ALA A 213 -14.97 -4.93 13.89
CA ALA A 213 -15.38 -3.56 14.24
C ALA A 213 -14.79 -3.08 15.56
N ARG A 214 -14.76 -3.95 16.57
CA ARG A 214 -14.14 -3.63 17.87
C ARG A 214 -12.62 -3.46 17.77
N MET A 215 -11.94 -4.26 16.96
CA MET A 215 -10.49 -4.11 16.72
C MET A 215 -10.17 -2.82 15.96
N PHE A 216 -10.98 -2.47 14.97
CA PHE A 216 -10.87 -1.19 14.26
C PHE A 216 -11.04 -0.01 15.23
N SER A 217 -12.11 0.00 16.02
CA SER A 217 -12.38 1.07 16.99
C SER A 217 -11.28 1.17 18.05
N LEU A 218 -10.72 0.03 18.50
CA LEU A 218 -9.61 0.00 19.45
C LEU A 218 -8.34 0.63 18.85
N ALA A 219 -8.05 0.35 17.57
CA ALA A 219 -6.92 1.00 16.89
C ALA A 219 -7.11 2.50 16.81
N ASP A 220 -8.31 2.95 16.42
CA ASP A 220 -8.63 4.36 16.34
C ASP A 220 -8.48 5.07 17.69
N GLU A 221 -9.04 4.51 18.76
CA GLU A 221 -8.93 5.05 20.11
C GLU A 221 -7.48 5.16 20.58
N ILE A 222 -6.71 4.08 20.43
CA ILE A 222 -5.33 4.03 20.93
C ILE A 222 -4.44 4.97 20.12
N LEU A 223 -4.49 4.91 18.80
CA LEU A 223 -3.57 5.66 17.93
C LEU A 223 -3.88 7.17 17.95
N THR A 224 -5.16 7.56 17.88
CA THR A 224 -5.55 8.97 17.98
C THR A 224 -5.28 9.53 19.37
N GLY A 225 -5.45 8.73 20.43
CA GLY A 225 -5.05 9.08 21.81
C GLY A 225 -3.54 9.31 21.98
N GLN A 226 -2.71 8.83 21.05
CA GLN A 226 -1.25 9.07 21.00
C GLN A 226 -0.84 10.16 20.00
N GLY A 227 -1.82 10.90 19.45
CA GLY A 227 -1.57 12.05 18.58
C GLY A 227 -1.43 11.72 17.11
N PHE A 228 -1.75 10.48 16.69
CA PHE A 228 -1.85 10.15 15.28
C PHE A 228 -3.16 10.70 14.70
N GLU A 229 -3.11 11.13 13.46
CA GLU A 229 -4.27 11.49 12.66
C GLU A 229 -4.72 10.25 11.88
N HIS A 230 -6.00 9.84 12.05
CA HIS A 230 -6.63 8.83 11.21
C HIS A 230 -7.03 9.48 9.89
N TYR A 231 -6.12 9.54 8.91
CA TYR A 231 -6.31 10.36 7.73
C TYR A 231 -6.97 9.62 6.54
N GLU A 232 -6.99 8.29 6.59
CA GLU A 232 -7.79 7.45 5.68
C GLU A 232 -8.04 6.08 6.34
N THR A 233 -8.91 5.25 5.77
CA THR A 233 -9.52 4.07 6.40
C THR A 233 -8.53 3.14 7.14
N SER A 234 -7.34 2.91 6.58
CA SER A 234 -6.37 1.95 7.14
C SER A 234 -5.12 2.60 7.72
N ASN A 235 -4.93 3.92 7.56
CA ASN A 235 -3.66 4.57 7.84
C ASN A 235 -3.77 5.70 8.88
N TYR A 236 -2.83 5.65 9.80
CA TYR A 236 -2.65 6.60 10.89
C TYR A 236 -1.25 7.21 10.80
N ALA A 237 -1.13 8.53 10.94
CA ALA A 237 0.15 9.21 10.89
C ALA A 237 0.24 10.34 11.90
N LEU A 238 1.43 10.62 12.39
CA LEU A 238 1.70 11.87 13.09
C LEU A 238 1.51 13.06 12.13
N PRO A 239 1.13 14.26 12.62
CA PRO A 239 0.94 15.43 11.78
C PRO A 239 2.13 15.69 10.85
N GLY A 240 1.87 15.78 9.55
CA GLY A 240 2.87 15.99 8.51
C GLY A 240 3.49 14.72 7.90
N PHE A 241 3.10 13.52 8.39
CA PHE A 241 3.65 12.24 7.93
C PHE A 241 2.63 11.37 7.17
N HIS A 242 1.57 11.95 6.62
CA HIS A 242 0.65 11.23 5.73
C HIS A 242 1.39 10.68 4.51
N SER A 243 1.04 9.48 4.04
CA SER A 243 1.57 8.94 2.79
C SER A 243 0.98 9.70 1.60
N ARG A 244 1.80 10.52 0.95
CA ARG A 244 1.40 11.29 -0.23
C ARG A 244 1.11 10.42 -1.43
N HIS A 245 1.80 9.29 -1.54
CA HIS A 245 1.58 8.32 -2.61
C HIS A 245 0.19 7.68 -2.48
N ASN A 246 -0.13 7.13 -1.30
CA ASN A 246 -1.43 6.51 -1.05
C ASN A 246 -2.57 7.52 -1.17
N HIS A 247 -2.38 8.72 -0.60
CA HIS A 247 -3.36 9.80 -0.73
C HIS A 247 -3.63 10.17 -2.20
N GLY A 248 -2.60 10.11 -3.05
CA GLY A 248 -2.76 10.31 -4.49
C GLY A 248 -3.71 9.31 -5.16
N TYR A 249 -3.70 8.05 -4.75
CA TYR A 249 -4.67 7.06 -5.23
C TYR A 249 -6.10 7.37 -4.76
N TRP A 250 -6.26 7.67 -3.47
CA TRP A 250 -7.56 7.99 -2.89
C TRP A 250 -8.21 9.21 -3.58
N THR A 251 -7.42 10.22 -3.91
CA THR A 251 -7.90 11.47 -4.52
C THR A 251 -7.91 11.46 -6.06
N GLY A 252 -7.63 10.31 -6.69
CA GLY A 252 -7.74 10.12 -8.14
C GLY A 252 -6.65 10.82 -8.95
N ASN A 253 -5.50 11.00 -8.38
CA ASN A 253 -4.36 11.54 -9.12
C ASN A 253 -3.83 10.50 -10.13
N ASP A 254 -3.35 11.00 -11.26
CA ASP A 254 -2.68 10.15 -12.25
C ASP A 254 -1.48 9.42 -11.65
N TYR A 255 -1.35 8.15 -11.97
CA TYR A 255 -0.21 7.33 -11.58
C TYR A 255 0.24 6.40 -12.72
N LEU A 256 1.54 6.21 -12.79
CA LEU A 256 2.21 5.29 -13.72
C LEU A 256 2.73 4.09 -12.93
N GLY A 257 2.32 2.89 -13.30
CA GLY A 257 2.83 1.63 -12.76
C GLY A 257 3.84 0.99 -13.72
N LEU A 258 5.00 0.60 -13.21
CA LEU A 258 6.03 -0.14 -13.92
C LEU A 258 6.23 -1.51 -13.27
N GLY A 259 6.57 -2.50 -14.09
CA GLY A 259 6.76 -3.88 -13.65
C GLY A 259 5.55 -4.78 -13.92
N PRO A 260 5.71 -6.11 -13.75
CA PRO A 260 4.63 -7.07 -14.00
C PRO A 260 3.47 -6.83 -13.04
N SER A 261 2.23 -6.98 -13.53
CA SER A 261 1.00 -6.73 -12.78
C SER A 261 0.74 -5.27 -12.34
N ALA A 262 1.67 -4.34 -12.56
CA ALA A 262 1.46 -2.94 -12.21
C ALA A 262 0.31 -2.33 -12.99
N VAL A 263 -0.53 -1.58 -12.30
CA VAL A 263 -1.65 -0.81 -12.89
C VAL A 263 -1.22 0.63 -13.08
N SER A 264 -1.67 1.25 -14.14
CA SER A 264 -1.54 2.69 -14.41
C SER A 264 -2.91 3.30 -14.65
N THR A 265 -3.10 4.54 -14.21
CA THR A 265 -4.25 5.38 -14.61
C THR A 265 -3.72 6.77 -14.94
N ILE A 266 -3.84 7.18 -16.20
CA ILE A 266 -3.38 8.50 -16.69
C ILE A 266 -4.49 9.10 -17.56
N ASN A 267 -4.96 10.29 -17.21
CA ASN A 267 -6.06 10.96 -17.91
C ASN A 267 -7.30 10.05 -18.08
N ARG A 268 -7.63 9.25 -17.06
CA ARG A 268 -8.71 8.24 -17.07
C ARG A 268 -8.49 7.04 -17.99
N GLU A 269 -7.39 6.93 -18.69
CA GLU A 269 -6.98 5.69 -19.33
C GLU A 269 -6.33 4.78 -18.29
N ARG A 270 -6.88 3.60 -18.10
CA ARG A 270 -6.40 2.58 -17.17
C ARG A 270 -5.91 1.37 -17.92
N TRP A 271 -4.77 0.84 -17.51
CA TRP A 271 -4.25 -0.45 -18.02
C TRP A 271 -3.46 -1.16 -16.94
N GLN A 272 -3.30 -2.45 -17.12
CA GLN A 272 -2.46 -3.29 -16.29
C GLN A 272 -1.35 -3.92 -17.14
N ASN A 273 -0.18 -4.07 -16.58
CA ASN A 273 0.88 -4.87 -17.18
C ASN A 273 0.60 -6.38 -16.97
N VAL A 274 1.13 -7.20 -17.87
CA VAL A 274 1.00 -8.66 -17.79
C VAL A 274 1.41 -9.18 -16.41
N CYS A 275 0.56 -10.06 -15.84
CA CYS A 275 0.75 -10.66 -14.51
C CYS A 275 1.62 -11.92 -14.57
N ASP A 276 2.75 -11.85 -15.28
CA ASP A 276 3.74 -12.91 -15.41
C ASP A 276 5.11 -12.29 -15.69
N THR A 277 6.10 -12.58 -14.85
CA THR A 277 7.42 -11.95 -14.94
C THR A 277 8.17 -12.35 -16.21
N ASP A 278 8.09 -13.60 -16.65
CA ASP A 278 8.79 -14.05 -17.87
C ASP A 278 8.16 -13.45 -19.12
N ALA A 279 6.83 -13.36 -19.17
CA ALA A 279 6.11 -12.68 -20.24
C ALA A 279 6.41 -11.19 -20.24
N TYR A 280 6.47 -10.55 -19.06
CA TYR A 280 6.86 -9.16 -18.91
C TYR A 280 8.25 -8.89 -19.51
N LEU A 281 9.26 -9.66 -19.14
CA LEU A 281 10.62 -9.51 -19.67
C LEU A 281 10.68 -9.65 -21.20
N LYS A 282 9.95 -10.61 -21.76
CA LYS A 282 9.84 -10.83 -23.20
C LYS A 282 9.20 -9.65 -23.91
N GLN A 283 8.08 -9.13 -23.37
CA GLN A 283 7.36 -8.03 -23.97
C GLN A 283 8.17 -6.72 -23.93
N ILE A 284 8.80 -6.42 -22.78
CA ILE A 284 9.68 -5.26 -22.65
C ILE A 284 10.82 -5.33 -23.67
N SER A 285 11.46 -6.48 -23.84
CA SER A 285 12.53 -6.66 -24.84
C SER A 285 12.04 -6.49 -26.28
N ALA A 286 10.81 -6.90 -26.57
CA ALA A 286 10.26 -6.86 -27.92
C ALA A 286 9.71 -5.49 -28.32
N VAL A 287 8.96 -4.82 -27.44
CA VAL A 287 8.18 -3.62 -27.78
C VAL A 287 8.34 -2.46 -26.77
N GLY A 288 9.07 -2.66 -25.68
CA GLY A 288 9.36 -1.62 -24.68
C GLY A 288 8.28 -1.41 -23.62
N HIS A 289 7.15 -2.11 -23.69
CA HIS A 289 6.07 -2.09 -22.68
C HIS A 289 5.45 -3.47 -22.53
N ALA A 290 4.76 -3.68 -21.40
CA ALA A 290 4.06 -4.95 -21.12
C ALA A 290 2.56 -4.72 -20.86
N ARG A 291 2.03 -3.61 -21.34
CA ARG A 291 0.63 -3.21 -21.20
C ARG A 291 -0.28 -4.25 -21.86
N GLN A 292 -1.26 -4.71 -21.10
CA GLN A 292 -2.40 -5.47 -21.57
C GLN A 292 -3.56 -4.54 -21.91
N ASP A 293 -4.72 -5.12 -22.26
CA ASP A 293 -5.93 -4.39 -22.60
C ASP A 293 -6.24 -3.33 -21.53
N GLY A 294 -6.53 -2.12 -22.01
CA GLY A 294 -6.87 -0.98 -21.18
C GLY A 294 -8.33 -0.58 -21.36
N GLU A 295 -8.81 0.22 -20.45
CA GLU A 295 -10.12 0.85 -20.48
C GLU A 295 -9.98 2.37 -20.37
N THR A 296 -10.97 3.09 -20.91
CA THR A 296 -11.13 4.52 -20.63
C THR A 296 -12.32 4.68 -19.71
N LEU A 297 -12.10 5.25 -18.53
CA LEU A 297 -13.15 5.52 -17.57
C LEU A 297 -14.03 6.67 -18.08
N ASP A 298 -15.27 6.37 -18.41
CA ASP A 298 -16.25 7.41 -18.73
C ASP A 298 -16.62 8.25 -17.48
N ASP A 299 -17.47 9.24 -17.65
CA ASP A 299 -17.83 10.14 -16.55
C ASP A 299 -18.52 9.41 -15.40
N GLU A 300 -19.32 8.38 -15.68
CA GLU A 300 -20.02 7.63 -14.65
C GLU A 300 -19.09 6.64 -13.93
N ALA A 301 -18.27 5.88 -14.65
CA ALA A 301 -17.27 5.00 -14.04
C ALA A 301 -16.31 5.80 -13.16
N TRP A 302 -15.88 6.98 -13.64
CA TRP A 302 -15.05 7.88 -12.86
C TRP A 302 -15.75 8.39 -11.62
N ARG A 303 -17.02 8.80 -11.72
CA ARG A 303 -17.82 9.27 -10.58
C ARG A 303 -17.94 8.18 -9.50
N LEU A 304 -18.30 6.97 -9.89
CA LEU A 304 -18.44 5.83 -8.99
C LEU A 304 -17.13 5.51 -8.27
N GLU A 305 -16.02 5.52 -9.00
CA GLU A 305 -14.71 5.30 -8.42
C GLU A 305 -14.34 6.41 -7.41
N ARG A 306 -14.66 7.68 -7.72
CA ARG A 306 -14.42 8.78 -6.77
C ARG A 306 -15.24 8.60 -5.50
N ILE A 307 -16.50 8.19 -5.59
CA ILE A 307 -17.32 7.87 -4.42
C ILE A 307 -16.63 6.78 -3.58
N ALA A 308 -16.26 5.68 -4.21
CA ALA A 308 -15.63 4.57 -3.51
C ALA A 308 -14.31 4.92 -2.84
N LEU A 309 -13.47 5.76 -3.46
CA LEU A 309 -12.12 6.05 -2.96
C LEU A 309 -12.07 7.27 -2.04
N GLU A 310 -12.69 8.39 -2.41
CA GLU A 310 -12.55 9.63 -1.64
C GLU A 310 -13.29 9.61 -0.30
N LEU A 311 -14.38 8.81 -0.17
CA LEU A 311 -15.03 8.56 1.13
C LEU A 311 -14.10 7.94 2.18
N ARG A 312 -13.03 7.27 1.74
CA ARG A 312 -12.06 6.65 2.65
C ARG A 312 -11.11 7.64 3.30
N THR A 313 -11.10 8.89 2.83
CA THR A 313 -10.23 9.94 3.36
C THR A 313 -10.94 10.82 4.38
N VAL A 314 -10.17 11.43 5.27
CA VAL A 314 -10.70 12.40 6.25
C VAL A 314 -11.27 13.66 5.58
N GLU A 315 -10.81 14.01 4.38
CA GLU A 315 -11.36 15.09 3.58
C GLU A 315 -12.78 14.77 3.10
N GLY A 316 -13.03 13.49 2.81
CA GLY A 316 -14.31 12.97 2.33
C GLY A 316 -14.58 13.22 0.84
N LEU A 317 -15.76 12.85 0.40
CA LEU A 317 -16.22 12.91 -0.98
C LEU A 317 -16.62 14.34 -1.36
N PRO A 318 -16.04 14.98 -2.40
CA PRO A 318 -16.52 16.26 -2.92
C PRO A 318 -17.98 16.19 -3.39
N LEU A 319 -18.79 17.16 -2.97
CA LEU A 319 -20.25 17.18 -3.26
C LEU A 319 -20.59 17.17 -4.76
N LYS A 320 -19.64 17.54 -5.63
CA LYS A 320 -19.82 17.48 -7.10
C LYS A 320 -20.05 16.06 -7.65
N TYR A 321 -19.67 15.03 -6.88
CA TYR A 321 -19.86 13.65 -7.26
C TYR A 321 -21.19 13.06 -6.76
N LEU A 322 -21.91 13.78 -5.88
CA LEU A 322 -23.26 13.38 -5.46
C LEU A 322 -24.27 13.74 -6.53
N SER A 323 -25.18 12.81 -6.81
CA SER A 323 -26.36 13.08 -7.63
C SER A 323 -27.30 14.04 -6.90
N SER A 324 -28.02 14.89 -7.64
CA SER A 324 -29.10 15.71 -7.08
C SER A 324 -30.26 14.89 -6.49
N GLN A 325 -30.32 13.61 -6.81
CA GLN A 325 -31.34 12.66 -6.33
C GLN A 325 -30.82 11.81 -5.14
N THR A 326 -29.57 11.93 -4.75
CA THR A 326 -29.00 11.15 -3.64
C THR A 326 -29.73 11.49 -2.34
N ASN A 327 -30.35 10.46 -1.75
CA ASN A 327 -31.04 10.58 -0.48
C ASN A 327 -30.11 10.20 0.68
N LEU A 328 -29.70 11.16 1.47
CA LEU A 328 -28.81 10.93 2.60
C LEU A 328 -29.55 10.50 3.89
N ALA A 329 -30.89 10.46 3.89
CA ALA A 329 -31.66 10.24 5.12
C ALA A 329 -31.39 8.89 5.80
N ALA A 330 -31.01 7.88 5.03
CA ALA A 330 -30.67 6.54 5.57
C ALA A 330 -29.31 6.51 6.29
N ILE A 331 -28.40 7.40 5.93
CA ILE A 331 -27.02 7.44 6.40
C ILE A 331 -26.65 8.76 7.10
N ASP A 332 -27.65 9.62 7.41
CA ASP A 332 -27.42 10.95 7.99
C ASP A 332 -26.64 10.94 9.31
N HIS A 333 -26.79 9.86 10.09
CA HIS A 333 -26.08 9.64 11.35
C HIS A 333 -24.62 9.14 11.16
N LEU A 334 -24.22 8.77 9.95
CA LEU A 334 -22.90 8.24 9.59
C LEU A 334 -22.07 9.25 8.79
N VAL A 335 -22.69 10.36 8.34
CA VAL A 335 -22.06 11.33 7.46
C VAL A 335 -22.28 12.76 7.93
N GLU A 336 -21.30 13.61 7.69
CA GLU A 336 -21.40 15.06 7.86
C GLU A 336 -21.28 15.76 6.51
N LYS A 337 -22.29 16.55 6.14
CA LYS A 337 -22.24 17.35 4.92
C LYS A 337 -21.70 18.75 5.24
N THR A 338 -20.51 19.05 4.75
CA THR A 338 -19.92 20.39 4.79
C THR A 338 -20.35 21.21 3.57
N ASN A 339 -19.78 22.42 3.40
CA ASN A 339 -20.04 23.24 2.21
C ASN A 339 -19.49 22.64 0.92
N THR A 340 -18.51 21.74 1.00
CA THR A 340 -17.76 21.21 -0.16
C THR A 340 -17.67 19.70 -0.23
N HIS A 341 -17.79 19.01 0.91
CA HIS A 341 -17.57 17.56 1.01
C HIS A 341 -18.63 16.88 1.87
N LEU A 342 -18.80 15.58 1.64
CA LEU A 342 -19.49 14.64 2.51
C LEU A 342 -18.42 13.80 3.22
N ARG A 343 -18.37 13.87 4.55
CA ARG A 343 -17.38 13.15 5.39
C ARG A 343 -18.04 12.03 6.16
N LEU A 344 -17.31 10.98 6.40
CA LEU A 344 -17.74 9.92 7.34
C LEU A 344 -17.52 10.40 8.77
N ILE A 345 -18.47 10.09 9.65
CA ILE A 345 -18.42 10.41 11.09
C ILE A 345 -18.86 9.21 11.92
N GLY A 346 -18.45 9.15 13.20
CA GLY A 346 -18.84 8.09 14.12
C GLY A 346 -18.46 6.72 13.60
N GLU A 347 -19.44 5.85 13.37
CA GLU A 347 -19.24 4.50 12.82
C GLU A 347 -19.15 4.47 11.28
N GLY A 348 -19.25 5.62 10.61
CA GLY A 348 -19.18 5.73 9.15
C GLY A 348 -17.96 5.08 8.51
N PRO A 349 -16.74 5.25 9.03
CA PRO A 349 -15.54 4.59 8.48
C PRO A 349 -15.59 3.06 8.47
N LEU A 350 -16.29 2.44 9.44
CA LEU A 350 -16.54 0.99 9.49
C LEU A 350 -17.47 0.51 8.37
N LEU A 351 -18.33 1.39 7.87
CA LEU A 351 -19.39 1.09 6.92
C LEU A 351 -19.14 1.73 5.55
N VAL A 352 -17.90 2.17 5.28
CA VAL A 352 -17.55 2.94 4.08
C VAL A 352 -18.02 2.29 2.79
N ASP A 353 -17.86 0.97 2.63
CA ASP A 353 -18.28 0.26 1.42
C ASP A 353 -19.80 0.26 1.24
N SER A 354 -20.55 0.05 2.32
CA SER A 354 -22.01 0.12 2.30
C SER A 354 -22.52 1.53 1.99
N ILE A 355 -21.88 2.55 2.58
CA ILE A 355 -22.19 3.95 2.32
C ILE A 355 -21.87 4.31 0.86
N ALA A 356 -20.72 3.88 0.35
CA ALA A 356 -20.33 4.11 -1.04
C ALA A 356 -21.34 3.48 -2.02
N ALA A 357 -21.80 2.25 -1.73
CA ALA A 357 -22.83 1.58 -2.54
C ALA A 357 -24.18 2.29 -2.51
N GLU A 358 -24.59 2.89 -1.38
CA GLU A 358 -25.82 3.68 -1.27
C GLU A 358 -25.74 5.00 -2.03
N LEU A 359 -24.54 5.58 -2.20
CA LEU A 359 -24.30 6.83 -2.91
C LEU A 359 -24.06 6.65 -4.42
N ALA A 360 -23.81 5.42 -4.86
CA ALA A 360 -23.54 5.07 -6.25
C ALA A 360 -24.83 5.16 -7.10
#